data_0afb8b56e8473fba748795a94f9e636c
#
_entry.id   0afb8b56e8473fba748795a94f9e636c
#
_cell.length_a   1.000
_cell.length_b   1.000
_cell.length_c   1.000
_cell.angle_alpha   90.00
_cell.angle_beta   90.00
_cell.angle_gamma   90.00
#
_symmetry.space_group_name_H-M   'P 1'
#
loop_
_entity.id
_entity.type
_entity.pdbx_description
1 polymer ?
#
loop_
_entity_poly.entity_id
_entity_poly.type
_entity_poly.pdbx_seq_one_letter_code
_entity_poly.pdbx_strand_id
1 'polypeptide(L)'
;MQGRAALESCATTRTLAAPSTFRQSSRVQDLRNTKRNLILVLLLGVGLLVWQSLDRDKLVVYCAHDAVFAEAILRDFEKQTGIPVVVKFDTEATKSLGLAEQIIREAAHPRCDVFWNNELLGTLDLAARGLLDSHKGTGWLRIPAQFRDTDGCWTGFAARLRVIIQRNDRPELDAAWLLTGDLTRFAMAKPLYGTTLTHYTVLWHEWGAARLQQWHADTRRRGLREVPGNAQSKDTVASGACDAAFTDTDDFFEAKDEGKPVTMRPAELENGQTICIPNTVAIIRNAPHAENARKLADFLLSAKTELALARSKSRQIPLGPVEESQLPQEVRDLLPHAARGYPLTGLLPARNECLAWLKREYLK
;
A
#
# COMPACT_ATOMS: atom_id res chain seq x y z
N MET A 1 -56.11 -24.82 83.92
CA MET A 1 -56.49 -23.68 84.80
C MET A 1 -56.85 -22.59 83.81
N GLN A 2 -58.11 -22.41 83.65
CA GLN A 2 -58.92 -21.23 83.99
C GLN A 2 -58.48 -20.01 83.13
N GLY A 3 -59.28 -19.32 82.40
CA GLY A 3 -60.72 -19.32 82.28
C GLY A 3 -61.17 -18.00 81.62
N ARG A 4 -62.25 -18.10 80.92
CA ARG A 4 -63.34 -17.12 80.73
C ARG A 4 -63.00 -15.80 79.95
N ALA A 5 -63.60 -15.61 78.78
CA ALA A 5 -64.96 -15.15 78.47
C ALA A 5 -65.06 -13.62 78.65
N ALA A 6 -65.71 -12.85 77.93
CA ALA A 6 -66.89 -12.86 77.11
C ALA A 6 -67.12 -11.49 76.47
N LEU A 7 -67.87 -11.53 75.40
CA LEU A 7 -69.01 -10.65 75.01
C LEU A 7 -68.81 -9.23 74.48
N GLU A 8 -69.25 -9.14 73.24
CA GLU A 8 -70.21 -8.24 72.60
C GLU A 8 -69.88 -6.73 72.47
N SER A 9 -69.89 -6.24 71.27
CA SER A 9 -70.98 -5.37 70.82
C SER A 9 -70.80 -4.93 69.36
N CYS A 10 -71.86 -4.99 68.60
CA CYS A 10 -72.18 -4.59 67.26
C CYS A 10 -71.98 -3.08 67.07
N ALA A 11 -71.30 -2.68 65.98
CA ALA A 11 -71.53 -1.36 65.33
C ALA A 11 -71.15 -1.42 63.87
N THR A 12 -72.15 -1.44 63.02
CA THR A 12 -72.16 -1.22 61.60
C THR A 12 -71.69 0.20 61.27
N THR A 13 -70.58 0.31 60.52
CA THR A 13 -70.23 1.57 59.89
C THR A 13 -69.98 1.33 58.37
N ARG A 14 -70.86 1.85 57.60
CA ARG A 14 -70.75 1.93 56.12
C ARG A 14 -69.52 2.78 55.78
N THR A 15 -68.56 2.20 55.08
CA THR A 15 -67.52 2.98 54.47
C THR A 15 -67.84 3.20 52.99
N LEU A 16 -68.01 4.47 52.64
CA LEU A 16 -68.21 4.97 51.29
C LEU A 16 -67.01 4.65 50.42
N ALA A 17 -67.25 4.10 49.26
CA ALA A 17 -66.25 3.85 48.25
C ALA A 17 -65.65 5.20 47.68
N ALA A 18 -64.41 5.39 47.73
CA ALA A 18 -63.69 6.51 47.11
C ALA A 18 -63.56 6.30 45.57
N PRO A 19 -63.62 7.33 44.75
CA PRO A 19 -63.68 7.21 43.29
C PRO A 19 -62.36 6.79 42.66
N SER A 20 -62.46 5.97 41.62
CA SER A 20 -61.42 5.33 40.79
C SER A 20 -60.66 6.29 39.82
N THR A 21 -60.19 7.43 40.27
CA THR A 21 -59.53 8.41 39.42
C THR A 21 -57.99 8.21 39.35
N PHE A 22 -57.41 7.31 40.15
CA PHE A 22 -55.96 7.12 40.21
C PHE A 22 -55.41 6.10 39.21
N ARG A 23 -56.24 5.28 38.55
CA ARG A 23 -55.81 4.28 37.57
C ARG A 23 -55.69 4.80 36.12
N GLN A 24 -56.22 5.98 35.83
CA GLN A 24 -56.21 6.51 34.45
C GLN A 24 -54.92 7.31 34.16
N SER A 25 -54.31 7.93 35.15
CA SER A 25 -53.07 8.72 34.96
C SER A 25 -51.84 7.85 34.68
N SER A 26 -51.71 6.67 35.29
CA SER A 26 -50.60 5.76 35.08
C SER A 26 -50.58 5.13 33.69
N ARG A 27 -51.73 4.77 33.12
CA ARG A 27 -51.84 4.22 31.75
C ARG A 27 -51.49 5.25 30.66
N VAL A 28 -51.81 6.52 30.85
CA VAL A 28 -51.49 7.57 29.88
C VAL A 28 -49.97 7.90 29.94
N GLN A 29 -49.37 7.82 31.13
CA GLN A 29 -47.94 8.03 31.32
C GLN A 29 -47.13 6.87 30.75
N ASP A 30 -47.57 5.62 30.91
CA ASP A 30 -46.94 4.44 30.29
C ASP A 30 -47.04 4.45 28.78
N LEU A 31 -48.17 4.85 28.21
CA LEU A 31 -48.34 4.99 26.76
C LEU A 31 -47.46 6.11 26.17
N ARG A 32 -47.27 7.22 26.88
CA ARG A 32 -46.33 8.29 26.50
C ARG A 32 -44.88 7.81 26.54
N ASN A 33 -44.48 7.10 27.58
CA ASN A 33 -43.16 6.54 27.73
C ASN A 33 -42.88 5.47 26.65
N THR A 34 -43.83 4.60 26.38
CA THR A 34 -43.72 3.58 25.32
C THR A 34 -43.57 4.22 23.94
N LYS A 35 -44.38 5.24 23.61
CA LYS A 35 -44.24 5.99 22.33
C LYS A 35 -42.92 6.72 22.23
N ARG A 36 -42.43 7.34 23.32
CA ARG A 36 -41.11 8.02 23.37
C ARG A 36 -39.99 7.03 23.18
N ASN A 37 -40.06 5.85 23.80
CA ASN A 37 -39.06 4.80 23.64
C ASN A 37 -39.05 4.20 22.22
N LEU A 38 -40.23 4.04 21.61
CA LEU A 38 -40.37 3.57 20.24
C LEU A 38 -39.78 4.56 19.24
N ILE A 39 -39.99 5.87 19.44
CA ILE A 39 -39.40 6.93 18.61
C ILE A 39 -37.90 6.97 18.78
N LEU A 40 -37.36 6.79 20.00
CA LEU A 40 -35.92 6.71 20.27
C LEU A 40 -35.27 5.50 19.58
N VAL A 41 -35.89 4.33 19.62
CA VAL A 41 -35.42 3.12 18.94
C VAL A 41 -35.46 3.30 17.42
N LEU A 42 -36.52 3.94 16.88
CA LEU A 42 -36.59 4.27 15.45
C LEU A 42 -35.49 5.28 15.03
N LEU A 43 -35.26 6.34 15.82
CA LEU A 43 -34.20 7.31 15.55
C LEU A 43 -32.81 6.69 15.64
N LEU A 44 -32.59 5.80 16.61
CA LEU A 44 -31.32 5.02 16.71
C LEU A 44 -31.17 4.07 15.53
N GLY A 45 -32.26 3.40 15.11
CA GLY A 45 -32.27 2.53 13.92
C GLY A 45 -31.99 3.29 12.63
N VAL A 46 -32.63 4.45 12.43
CA VAL A 46 -32.37 5.33 11.29
C VAL A 46 -30.95 5.91 11.36
N GLY A 47 -30.49 6.33 12.53
CA GLY A 47 -29.13 6.81 12.74
C GLY A 47 -28.08 5.72 12.42
N LEU A 48 -28.33 4.48 12.81
CA LEU A 48 -27.47 3.34 12.50
C LEU A 48 -27.46 3.01 11.01
N LEU A 49 -28.65 3.07 10.36
CA LEU A 49 -28.78 2.86 8.91
C LEU A 49 -28.09 3.97 8.10
N VAL A 50 -28.21 5.23 8.51
CA VAL A 50 -27.52 6.37 7.91
C VAL A 50 -26.02 6.25 8.14
N TRP A 51 -25.59 5.88 9.35
CA TRP A 51 -24.16 5.66 9.65
C TRP A 51 -23.58 4.49 8.84
N GLN A 52 -24.31 3.38 8.73
CA GLN A 52 -23.92 2.24 7.87
C GLN A 52 -23.92 2.60 6.38
N SER A 53 -24.83 3.48 5.92
CA SER A 53 -24.85 3.98 4.54
C SER A 53 -23.63 4.89 4.26
N LEU A 54 -23.30 5.78 5.19
CA LEU A 54 -22.13 6.66 5.07
C LEU A 54 -20.81 5.91 5.13
N ASP A 55 -20.73 4.75 5.78
CA ASP A 55 -19.54 3.90 5.84
C ASP A 55 -19.41 2.99 4.61
N ARG A 56 -20.54 2.73 3.91
CA ARG A 56 -20.56 1.89 2.70
C ARG A 56 -19.99 2.56 1.45
N ASP A 57 -19.80 3.89 1.46
CA ASP A 57 -19.35 4.63 0.27
C ASP A 57 -17.85 4.93 0.25
N LYS A 58 -17.10 4.51 1.28
CA LYS A 58 -15.67 4.79 1.40
C LYS A 58 -14.86 3.77 0.62
N LEU A 59 -14.14 4.22 -0.39
CA LEU A 59 -13.21 3.39 -1.16
C LEU A 59 -11.99 3.04 -0.31
N VAL A 60 -11.70 1.76 -0.13
CA VAL A 60 -10.56 1.27 0.66
C VAL A 60 -9.38 0.97 -0.25
N VAL A 61 -8.27 1.68 -0.03
CA VAL A 61 -7.04 1.53 -0.81
C VAL A 61 -5.94 0.94 0.07
N TYR A 62 -5.39 -0.19 -0.33
CA TYR A 62 -4.13 -0.68 0.22
C TYR A 62 -3.00 -0.12 -0.63
N CYS A 63 -2.12 0.67 0.00
CA CYS A 63 -1.08 1.41 -0.68
C CYS A 63 0.30 1.06 -0.12
N ALA A 64 1.13 0.40 -0.93
CA ALA A 64 2.52 0.10 -0.61
C ALA A 64 3.48 1.22 -1.05
N HIS A 65 2.98 2.23 -1.77
CA HIS A 65 3.77 3.42 -2.10
C HIS A 65 3.86 4.35 -0.90
N ASP A 66 4.93 5.16 -0.85
CA ASP A 66 5.18 6.04 0.28
C ASP A 66 4.06 7.07 0.48
N ALA A 67 3.58 7.17 1.73
CA ALA A 67 2.46 8.03 2.09
C ALA A 67 2.70 9.49 1.68
N VAL A 68 3.93 9.98 1.81
CA VAL A 68 4.33 11.36 1.48
C VAL A 68 4.04 11.71 0.00
N PHE A 69 4.03 10.75 -0.90
CA PHE A 69 3.72 10.95 -2.32
C PHE A 69 2.27 10.56 -2.66
N ALA A 70 1.80 9.42 -2.12
CA ALA A 70 0.50 8.86 -2.47
C ALA A 70 -0.69 9.65 -1.91
N GLU A 71 -0.58 10.21 -0.69
CA GLU A 71 -1.67 10.96 -0.06
C GLU A 71 -2.15 12.16 -0.88
N ALA A 72 -1.23 12.91 -1.49
CA ALA A 72 -1.60 14.07 -2.29
C ALA A 72 -2.42 13.68 -3.53
N ILE A 73 -2.06 12.57 -4.17
CA ILE A 73 -2.77 12.01 -5.34
C ILE A 73 -4.17 11.52 -4.94
N LEU A 74 -4.29 10.78 -3.84
CA LEU A 74 -5.58 10.26 -3.36
C LEU A 74 -6.51 11.39 -2.90
N ARG A 75 -5.98 12.43 -2.25
CA ARG A 75 -6.76 13.64 -1.91
C ARG A 75 -7.22 14.41 -3.15
N ASP A 76 -6.43 14.44 -4.23
CA ASP A 76 -6.87 15.06 -5.50
C ASP A 76 -8.01 14.26 -6.13
N PHE A 77 -7.96 12.93 -6.07
CA PHE A 77 -9.08 12.06 -6.46
C PHE A 77 -10.35 12.35 -5.66
N GLU A 78 -10.26 12.41 -4.32
CA GLU A 78 -11.41 12.75 -3.45
C GLU A 78 -12.03 14.09 -3.83
N LYS A 79 -11.19 15.12 -4.04
CA LYS A 79 -11.66 16.46 -4.43
C LYS A 79 -12.37 16.50 -5.77
N GLN A 80 -11.89 15.70 -6.75
CA GLN A 80 -12.46 15.70 -8.09
C GLN A 80 -13.73 14.86 -8.20
N THR A 81 -13.84 13.79 -7.42
CA THR A 81 -14.92 12.81 -7.55
C THR A 81 -15.96 12.87 -6.44
N GLY A 82 -15.61 13.46 -5.30
CA GLY A 82 -16.43 13.42 -4.08
C GLY A 82 -16.44 12.03 -3.41
N ILE A 83 -15.65 11.05 -3.88
CA ILE A 83 -15.57 9.71 -3.32
C ILE A 83 -14.55 9.71 -2.19
N PRO A 84 -14.96 9.47 -0.93
CA PRO A 84 -14.03 9.43 0.19
C PRO A 84 -13.14 8.17 0.10
N VAL A 85 -11.84 8.33 0.43
CA VAL A 85 -10.84 7.27 0.38
C VAL A 85 -10.29 6.99 1.76
N VAL A 86 -10.30 5.72 2.15
CA VAL A 86 -9.61 5.22 3.33
C VAL A 86 -8.36 4.48 2.88
N VAL A 87 -7.19 4.97 3.29
CA VAL A 87 -5.92 4.39 2.88
C VAL A 87 -5.31 3.59 4.01
N LYS A 88 -4.85 2.38 3.69
CA LYS A 88 -3.97 1.60 4.52
C LYS A 88 -2.59 1.55 3.89
N PHE A 89 -1.63 2.20 4.52
CA PHE A 89 -0.24 2.14 4.09
C PHE A 89 0.49 0.91 4.64
N ASP A 90 1.45 0.41 3.87
CA ASP A 90 2.37 -0.62 4.33
C ASP A 90 3.48 0.00 5.20
N THR A 91 4.12 -0.82 6.02
CA THR A 91 5.30 -0.40 6.78
C THR A 91 6.57 -0.57 5.94
N GLU A 92 7.60 0.24 6.17
CA GLU A 92 8.88 0.14 5.46
C GLU A 92 9.50 -1.27 5.59
N ALA A 93 9.37 -1.88 6.77
CA ALA A 93 9.93 -3.21 7.04
C ALA A 93 9.23 -4.38 6.33
N THR A 94 8.00 -4.18 5.82
CA THR A 94 7.18 -5.23 5.16
C THR A 94 6.71 -4.82 3.78
N LYS A 95 7.18 -3.70 3.29
CA LYS A 95 6.69 -2.98 2.11
C LYS A 95 6.38 -3.90 0.93
N SER A 96 5.20 -3.76 0.35
CA SER A 96 4.62 -4.58 -0.74
C SER A 96 4.21 -6.01 -0.34
N LEU A 97 5.03 -6.73 0.43
CA LEU A 97 4.73 -8.09 0.82
C LEU A 97 3.66 -8.15 1.93
N GLY A 98 3.69 -7.22 2.89
CA GLY A 98 2.74 -7.19 4.01
C GLY A 98 1.29 -7.01 3.55
N LEU A 99 1.02 -6.03 2.69
CA LEU A 99 -0.32 -5.80 2.15
C LEU A 99 -0.74 -6.88 1.15
N ALA A 100 0.16 -7.39 0.30
CA ALA A 100 -0.15 -8.48 -0.62
C ALA A 100 -0.55 -9.75 0.15
N GLU A 101 0.19 -10.14 1.20
CA GLU A 101 -0.18 -11.26 2.05
C GLU A 101 -1.49 -11.01 2.83
N GLN A 102 -1.78 -9.76 3.20
CA GLN A 102 -3.06 -9.43 3.81
C GLN A 102 -4.21 -9.63 2.84
N ILE A 103 -4.10 -9.18 1.58
CA ILE A 103 -5.09 -9.42 0.53
C ILE A 103 -5.35 -10.93 0.36
N ILE A 104 -4.29 -11.74 0.35
CA ILE A 104 -4.41 -13.20 0.28
C ILE A 104 -5.21 -13.76 1.47
N ARG A 105 -4.94 -13.31 2.69
CA ARG A 105 -5.70 -13.75 3.89
C ARG A 105 -7.15 -13.29 3.87
N GLU A 106 -7.44 -12.16 3.28
CA GLU A 106 -8.78 -11.57 3.19
C GLU A 106 -9.57 -12.03 1.95
N ALA A 107 -9.01 -12.95 1.13
CA ALA A 107 -9.59 -13.36 -0.15
C ALA A 107 -11.06 -13.85 -0.09
N ALA A 108 -11.47 -14.50 1.02
CA ALA A 108 -12.86 -14.94 1.21
C ALA A 108 -13.82 -13.78 1.51
N HIS A 109 -13.34 -12.71 2.12
CA HIS A 109 -14.09 -11.52 2.50
C HIS A 109 -13.22 -10.28 2.31
N PRO A 110 -13.06 -9.80 1.06
CA PRO A 110 -12.18 -8.68 0.73
C PRO A 110 -12.57 -7.41 1.50
N ARG A 111 -11.56 -6.73 2.04
CA ARG A 111 -11.69 -5.44 2.73
C ARG A 111 -11.05 -4.30 1.96
N CYS A 112 -10.27 -4.63 0.95
CA CYS A 112 -9.59 -3.71 0.06
C CYS A 112 -10.32 -3.66 -1.27
N ASP A 113 -10.47 -2.46 -1.84
CA ASP A 113 -11.03 -2.27 -3.17
C ASP A 113 -9.94 -2.16 -4.22
N VAL A 114 -8.88 -1.39 -3.92
CA VAL A 114 -7.78 -1.10 -4.83
C VAL A 114 -6.46 -1.35 -4.14
N PHE A 115 -5.60 -2.11 -4.79
CA PHE A 115 -4.20 -2.26 -4.40
C PHE A 115 -3.32 -1.37 -5.27
N TRP A 116 -2.72 -0.35 -4.67
CA TRP A 116 -1.64 0.44 -5.25
C TRP A 116 -0.33 -0.10 -4.71
N ASN A 117 0.33 -0.92 -5.52
CA ASN A 117 1.62 -1.49 -5.14
C ASN A 117 2.77 -0.63 -5.70
N ASN A 118 3.88 -0.57 -4.98
CA ASN A 118 5.09 0.14 -5.39
C ASN A 118 6.07 -0.75 -6.17
N GLU A 119 5.67 -1.98 -6.51
CA GLU A 119 6.43 -2.92 -7.34
C GLU A 119 5.49 -3.90 -8.06
N LEU A 120 5.99 -4.66 -9.03
CA LEU A 120 5.16 -5.51 -9.89
C LEU A 120 4.98 -6.93 -9.36
N LEU A 121 6.02 -7.55 -8.79
CA LEU A 121 6.05 -9.01 -8.55
C LEU A 121 5.02 -9.49 -7.54
N GLY A 122 4.72 -8.67 -6.51
CA GLY A 122 3.64 -8.96 -5.56
C GLY A 122 2.26 -8.90 -6.22
N THR A 123 2.07 -7.98 -7.17
CA THR A 123 0.83 -7.88 -7.95
C THR A 123 0.66 -9.07 -8.91
N LEU A 124 1.75 -9.55 -9.53
CA LEU A 124 1.72 -10.77 -10.34
C LEU A 124 1.34 -12.02 -9.52
N ASP A 125 1.79 -12.13 -8.27
CA ASP A 125 1.39 -13.23 -7.38
C ASP A 125 -0.12 -13.20 -7.09
N LEU A 126 -0.68 -12.02 -6.80
CA LEU A 126 -2.13 -11.86 -6.61
C LEU A 126 -2.92 -12.19 -7.89
N ALA A 127 -2.44 -11.77 -9.06
CA ALA A 127 -3.06 -12.10 -10.36
C ALA A 127 -3.04 -13.61 -10.61
N ALA A 128 -1.90 -14.29 -10.41
CA ALA A 128 -1.75 -15.73 -10.58
C ALA A 128 -2.67 -16.54 -9.63
N ARG A 129 -2.98 -16.01 -8.46
CA ARG A 129 -3.96 -16.58 -7.51
C ARG A 129 -5.41 -16.27 -7.86
N GLY A 130 -5.66 -15.50 -8.90
CA GLY A 130 -6.99 -15.10 -9.31
C GLY A 130 -7.68 -14.14 -8.32
N LEU A 131 -6.94 -13.34 -7.59
CA LEU A 131 -7.44 -12.41 -6.57
C LEU A 131 -7.72 -11.00 -7.10
N LEU A 132 -7.46 -10.74 -8.38
CA LEU A 132 -7.65 -9.47 -9.03
C LEU A 132 -8.80 -9.52 -10.02
N ASP A 133 -9.53 -8.41 -10.16
CA ASP A 133 -10.61 -8.24 -11.12
C ASP A 133 -10.10 -7.53 -12.37
N SER A 134 -10.72 -7.81 -13.51
CA SER A 134 -10.34 -7.21 -14.80
C SER A 134 -10.93 -5.80 -14.96
N HIS A 135 -10.08 -4.84 -15.38
CA HIS A 135 -10.50 -3.51 -15.79
C HIS A 135 -9.68 -2.99 -16.96
N LYS A 136 -10.30 -2.91 -18.14
CA LYS A 136 -9.70 -2.36 -19.37
C LYS A 136 -10.30 -0.99 -19.68
N GLY A 137 -10.21 -0.05 -18.74
CA GLY A 137 -10.68 1.31 -18.88
C GLY A 137 -9.74 2.19 -19.71
N THR A 138 -10.03 3.48 -19.74
CA THR A 138 -9.24 4.47 -20.50
C THR A 138 -7.79 4.55 -20.04
N GLY A 139 -7.57 4.38 -18.74
CA GLY A 139 -6.23 4.33 -18.15
C GLY A 139 -5.43 3.12 -18.66
N TRP A 140 -6.02 1.93 -18.67
CA TRP A 140 -5.38 0.72 -19.18
C TRP A 140 -4.98 0.86 -20.65
N LEU A 141 -5.85 1.43 -21.50
CA LEU A 141 -5.57 1.63 -22.93
C LEU A 141 -4.36 2.54 -23.19
N ARG A 142 -4.13 3.50 -22.29
CA ARG A 142 -3.04 4.48 -22.39
C ARG A 142 -1.66 3.86 -22.12
N ILE A 143 -1.56 2.86 -21.24
CA ILE A 143 -0.27 2.30 -20.83
C ILE A 143 0.25 1.30 -21.87
N PRO A 144 1.56 1.33 -22.27
CA PRO A 144 2.15 0.37 -23.18
C PRO A 144 2.00 -1.09 -22.74
N ALA A 145 1.87 -2.00 -23.69
CA ALA A 145 1.55 -3.42 -23.46
C ALA A 145 2.53 -4.13 -22.50
N GLN A 146 3.81 -3.74 -22.52
CA GLN A 146 4.83 -4.33 -21.64
C GLN A 146 4.65 -4.00 -20.14
N PHE A 147 3.82 -2.99 -19.82
CA PHE A 147 3.55 -2.53 -18.47
C PHE A 147 2.11 -2.80 -18.02
N ARG A 148 1.36 -3.63 -18.71
CA ARG A 148 -0.01 -3.97 -18.35
C ARG A 148 -0.33 -5.44 -18.59
N ASP A 149 -1.24 -5.97 -17.82
CA ASP A 149 -1.77 -7.32 -18.03
C ASP A 149 -2.70 -7.37 -19.26
N THR A 150 -2.59 -8.41 -20.06
CA THR A 150 -3.43 -8.59 -21.25
C THR A 150 -4.90 -8.76 -20.90
N ASP A 151 -5.20 -9.36 -19.76
CA ASP A 151 -6.57 -9.56 -19.28
C ASP A 151 -7.09 -8.38 -18.44
N GLY A 152 -6.22 -7.40 -18.15
CA GLY A 152 -6.58 -6.19 -17.42
C GLY A 152 -6.62 -6.34 -15.91
N CYS A 153 -6.03 -7.40 -15.35
CA CYS A 153 -6.03 -7.64 -13.91
C CYS A 153 -5.13 -6.64 -13.16
N TRP A 154 -4.13 -6.06 -13.82
CA TRP A 154 -3.28 -5.02 -13.29
C TRP A 154 -2.74 -4.10 -14.39
N THR A 155 -2.30 -2.92 -13.99
CA THR A 155 -1.66 -1.97 -14.91
C THR A 155 -0.54 -1.25 -14.16
N GLY A 156 0.62 -1.14 -14.81
CA GLY A 156 1.75 -0.38 -14.31
C GLY A 156 1.63 1.11 -14.60
N PHE A 157 2.23 1.94 -13.77
CA PHE A 157 2.32 3.39 -13.97
C PHE A 157 3.47 3.97 -13.14
N ALA A 158 3.95 5.15 -13.51
CA ALA A 158 4.89 5.94 -12.72
C ALA A 158 6.02 5.10 -12.10
N ALA A 159 7.03 4.77 -12.92
CA ALA A 159 8.14 3.89 -12.52
C ALA A 159 9.28 4.62 -11.80
N ARG A 160 10.16 3.84 -11.21
CA ARG A 160 11.46 4.26 -10.68
C ARG A 160 12.55 3.30 -11.14
N LEU A 161 13.80 3.74 -11.07
CA LEU A 161 14.96 2.89 -11.35
C LEU A 161 15.63 2.44 -10.06
N ARG A 162 16.12 1.22 -10.03
CA ARG A 162 17.14 0.83 -9.06
C ARG A 162 18.42 1.56 -9.38
N VAL A 163 19.04 2.16 -8.38
CA VAL A 163 20.26 2.95 -8.53
C VAL A 163 21.29 2.59 -7.46
N ILE A 164 22.53 2.95 -7.72
CA ILE A 164 23.56 3.11 -6.71
C ILE A 164 23.62 4.60 -6.40
N ILE A 165 23.21 4.98 -5.19
CA ILE A 165 23.47 6.29 -4.62
C ILE A 165 24.89 6.30 -4.05
N GLN A 166 25.63 7.37 -4.27
CA GLN A 166 27.01 7.51 -3.83
C GLN A 166 27.28 8.94 -3.37
N ARG A 167 28.19 9.09 -2.41
CA ARG A 167 28.69 10.40 -2.03
C ARG A 167 29.54 10.99 -3.15
N ASN A 168 29.28 12.25 -3.52
CA ASN A 168 30.02 12.94 -4.58
C ASN A 168 31.33 13.58 -4.10
N ASP A 169 31.60 13.59 -2.78
CA ASP A 169 32.88 13.98 -2.16
C ASP A 169 33.82 12.77 -1.96
N ARG A 170 33.49 11.63 -2.57
CA ARG A 170 34.30 10.41 -2.61
C ARG A 170 34.63 10.01 -4.05
N PRO A 171 35.71 9.27 -4.26
CA PRO A 171 36.00 8.70 -5.58
C PRO A 171 34.83 7.88 -6.11
N GLU A 172 34.58 7.95 -7.40
CA GLU A 172 33.54 7.16 -8.04
C GLU A 172 33.88 5.66 -7.92
N LEU A 173 32.87 4.89 -7.50
CA LEU A 173 32.97 3.43 -7.38
C LEU A 173 32.64 2.81 -8.74
N ASP A 174 33.63 2.14 -9.34
CA ASP A 174 33.40 1.39 -10.58
C ASP A 174 32.62 0.08 -10.35
N ALA A 175 32.19 -0.56 -11.44
CA ALA A 175 31.46 -1.83 -11.36
C ALA A 175 32.35 -2.98 -10.80
N ALA A 176 33.66 -2.94 -11.06
CA ALA A 176 34.59 -3.96 -10.56
C ALA A 176 34.72 -3.90 -9.04
N TRP A 177 34.59 -2.71 -8.45
CA TRP A 177 34.62 -2.55 -7.00
C TRP A 177 33.52 -3.32 -6.30
N LEU A 178 32.30 -3.34 -6.85
CA LEU A 178 31.18 -4.14 -6.32
C LEU A 178 31.47 -5.64 -6.32
N LEU A 179 32.31 -6.10 -7.23
CA LEU A 179 32.69 -7.52 -7.35
C LEU A 179 33.80 -7.93 -6.39
N THR A 180 34.78 -7.05 -6.12
CA THR A 180 36.00 -7.41 -5.42
C THR A 180 36.42 -6.50 -4.26
N GLY A 181 35.83 -5.28 -4.16
CA GLY A 181 36.17 -4.26 -3.18
C GLY A 181 35.68 -4.54 -1.77
N ASP A 182 36.20 -3.76 -0.82
CA ASP A 182 35.71 -3.72 0.57
C ASP A 182 34.31 -3.08 0.62
N LEU A 183 33.33 -3.79 1.16
CA LEU A 183 31.91 -3.35 1.23
C LEU A 183 31.50 -2.84 2.63
N THR A 184 32.42 -2.65 3.56
CA THR A 184 32.10 -2.18 4.92
C THR A 184 31.45 -0.80 4.95
N ARG A 185 31.60 -0.01 3.88
CA ARG A 185 30.97 1.30 3.69
C ARG A 185 29.97 1.32 2.54
N PHE A 186 29.42 0.13 2.20
CA PHE A 186 28.32 -0.03 1.22
C PHE A 186 27.09 -0.59 1.89
N ALA A 187 25.92 0.02 1.67
CA ALA A 187 24.66 -0.43 2.26
C ALA A 187 23.69 -0.99 1.21
N MET A 188 22.81 -1.86 1.66
CA MET A 188 21.68 -2.37 0.88
C MET A 188 20.53 -2.73 1.81
N ALA A 189 19.31 -2.48 1.39
CA ALA A 189 18.14 -2.99 2.09
C ALA A 189 18.11 -4.52 2.06
N LYS A 190 17.61 -5.15 3.15
CA LYS A 190 17.40 -6.60 3.17
C LYS A 190 16.52 -7.03 2.00
N PRO A 191 16.90 -8.03 1.20
CA PRO A 191 16.24 -8.36 -0.06
C PRO A 191 14.94 -9.18 0.11
N LEU A 192 14.24 -9.00 1.22
CA LEU A 192 12.99 -9.74 1.52
C LEU A 192 11.74 -9.04 0.99
N TYR A 193 11.84 -7.73 0.65
CA TYR A 193 10.68 -6.88 0.39
C TYR A 193 10.96 -5.90 -0.75
N GLY A 194 9.88 -5.36 -1.31
CA GLY A 194 9.86 -4.22 -2.22
C GLY A 194 10.80 -4.35 -3.41
N THR A 195 11.35 -3.23 -3.81
CA THR A 195 12.21 -3.12 -5.00
C THR A 195 13.54 -3.86 -4.87
N THR A 196 14.04 -4.08 -3.64
CA THR A 196 15.24 -4.89 -3.42
C THR A 196 14.97 -6.38 -3.66
N LEU A 197 13.78 -6.91 -3.32
CA LEU A 197 13.38 -8.26 -3.72
C LEU A 197 13.24 -8.36 -5.24
N THR A 198 12.68 -7.34 -5.90
CA THR A 198 12.62 -7.29 -7.37
C THR A 198 14.01 -7.32 -7.97
N HIS A 199 14.97 -6.54 -7.45
CA HIS A 199 16.38 -6.57 -7.89
C HIS A 199 16.97 -7.97 -7.76
N TYR A 200 16.84 -8.62 -6.59
CA TYR A 200 17.33 -9.99 -6.38
C TYR A 200 16.65 -11.01 -7.30
N THR A 201 15.36 -10.83 -7.58
CA THR A 201 14.62 -11.68 -8.52
C THR A 201 15.16 -11.57 -9.94
N VAL A 202 15.50 -10.36 -10.40
CA VAL A 202 16.15 -10.14 -11.69
C VAL A 202 17.51 -10.85 -11.74
N LEU A 203 18.33 -10.67 -10.70
CA LEU A 203 19.63 -11.36 -10.62
C LEU A 203 19.48 -12.87 -10.51
N TRP A 204 18.46 -13.39 -9.82
CA TRP A 204 18.16 -14.82 -9.76
C TRP A 204 17.86 -15.40 -11.15
N HIS A 205 17.07 -14.66 -11.93
CA HIS A 205 16.70 -15.07 -13.28
C HIS A 205 17.89 -15.02 -14.25
N GLU A 206 18.69 -13.94 -14.19
CA GLU A 206 19.84 -13.74 -15.08
C GLU A 206 21.05 -14.60 -14.74
N TRP A 207 21.38 -14.68 -13.46
CA TRP A 207 22.61 -15.36 -13.03
C TRP A 207 22.38 -16.82 -12.61
N GLY A 208 21.14 -17.19 -12.33
CA GLY A 208 20.78 -18.44 -11.69
C GLY A 208 21.01 -18.43 -10.17
N ALA A 209 20.37 -19.38 -9.51
CA ALA A 209 20.36 -19.47 -8.05
C ALA A 209 21.76 -19.55 -7.43
N ALA A 210 22.64 -20.43 -7.97
CA ALA A 210 23.95 -20.69 -7.40
C ALA A 210 24.82 -19.43 -7.40
N ARG A 211 24.87 -18.70 -8.52
CA ARG A 211 25.68 -17.47 -8.65
C ARG A 211 25.18 -16.37 -7.73
N LEU A 212 23.85 -16.17 -7.64
CA LEU A 212 23.32 -15.14 -6.74
C LEU A 212 23.56 -15.49 -5.27
N GLN A 213 23.37 -16.73 -4.88
CA GLN A 213 23.65 -17.19 -3.51
C GLN A 213 25.12 -17.01 -3.12
N GLN A 214 26.04 -17.35 -4.02
CA GLN A 214 27.46 -17.12 -3.82
C GLN A 214 27.79 -15.64 -3.69
N TRP A 215 27.26 -14.80 -4.59
CA TRP A 215 27.45 -13.35 -4.56
C TRP A 215 26.90 -12.73 -3.26
N HIS A 216 25.72 -13.15 -2.81
CA HIS A 216 25.12 -12.70 -1.55
C HIS A 216 26.00 -13.05 -0.34
N ALA A 217 26.45 -14.30 -0.25
CA ALA A 217 27.33 -14.74 0.83
C ALA A 217 28.67 -13.96 0.80
N ASP A 218 29.21 -13.72 -0.39
CA ASP A 218 30.45 -13.01 -0.61
C ASP A 218 30.36 -11.53 -0.23
N THR A 219 29.30 -10.85 -0.64
CA THR A 219 29.08 -9.44 -0.28
C THR A 219 28.94 -9.24 1.24
N ARG A 220 28.24 -10.14 1.93
CA ARG A 220 28.15 -10.14 3.40
C ARG A 220 29.50 -10.38 4.07
N ARG A 221 30.30 -11.34 3.55
CA ARG A 221 31.65 -11.61 4.07
C ARG A 221 32.59 -10.39 3.88
N ARG A 222 32.42 -9.61 2.80
CA ARG A 222 33.14 -8.38 2.53
C ARG A 222 32.61 -7.16 3.29
N GLY A 223 31.65 -7.35 4.22
CA GLY A 223 31.18 -6.34 5.15
C GLY A 223 30.00 -5.50 4.66
N LEU A 224 29.28 -5.93 3.60
CA LEU A 224 28.06 -5.24 3.14
C LEU A 224 27.11 -4.98 4.33
N ARG A 225 26.69 -3.73 4.49
CA ARG A 225 25.80 -3.30 5.56
C ARG A 225 24.35 -3.48 5.15
N GLU A 226 23.68 -4.48 5.72
CA GLU A 226 22.25 -4.67 5.52
C GLU A 226 21.42 -3.76 6.43
N VAL A 227 20.43 -3.07 5.85
CA VAL A 227 19.52 -2.16 6.55
C VAL A 227 18.05 -2.56 6.30
N PRO A 228 17.09 -2.06 7.10
CA PRO A 228 15.69 -2.46 6.97
C PRO A 228 15.05 -2.15 5.62
N GLY A 229 15.37 -0.99 5.02
CA GLY A 229 14.73 -0.54 3.78
C GLY A 229 15.60 0.40 2.94
N ASN A 230 15.09 0.82 1.77
CA ASN A 230 15.79 1.70 0.85
C ASN A 230 15.99 3.11 1.43
N ALA A 231 15.01 3.65 2.15
CA ALA A 231 15.16 4.93 2.84
C ALA A 231 16.34 4.90 3.81
N GLN A 232 16.52 3.81 4.59
CA GLN A 232 17.67 3.67 5.47
C GLN A 232 18.98 3.48 4.68
N SER A 233 18.94 2.82 3.50
CA SER A 233 20.11 2.75 2.61
C SER A 233 20.57 4.17 2.21
N LYS A 234 19.65 5.00 1.72
CA LYS A 234 19.85 6.42 1.39
C LYS A 234 20.41 7.19 2.61
N ASP A 235 19.81 7.02 3.78
CA ASP A 235 20.18 7.74 5.00
C ASP A 235 21.61 7.42 5.45
N THR A 236 22.08 6.17 5.28
CA THR A 236 23.48 5.81 5.59
C THR A 236 24.48 6.56 4.71
N VAL A 237 24.14 6.80 3.43
CA VAL A 237 24.98 7.57 2.50
C VAL A 237 24.87 9.06 2.79
N ALA A 238 23.66 9.57 2.95
CA ALA A 238 23.38 10.98 3.23
C ALA A 238 24.06 11.48 4.52
N SER A 239 24.16 10.62 5.54
CA SER A 239 24.86 10.89 6.81
C SER A 239 26.36 10.68 6.75
N GLY A 240 26.90 10.05 5.69
CA GLY A 240 28.31 9.68 5.59
C GLY A 240 28.70 8.41 6.35
N ALA A 241 27.74 7.65 6.89
CA ALA A 241 27.99 6.36 7.53
C ALA A 241 28.39 5.27 6.51
N CYS A 242 27.91 5.41 5.26
CA CYS A 242 28.37 4.64 4.09
C CYS A 242 28.79 5.60 2.98
N ASP A 243 29.63 5.12 2.05
CA ASP A 243 30.05 5.89 0.87
C ASP A 243 29.11 5.67 -0.31
N ALA A 244 28.46 4.50 -0.38
CA ALA A 244 27.45 4.20 -1.38
C ALA A 244 26.43 3.17 -0.88
N ALA A 245 25.31 3.04 -1.60
CA ALA A 245 24.26 2.06 -1.32
C ALA A 245 23.43 1.74 -2.57
N PHE A 246 22.80 0.56 -2.58
CA PHE A 246 21.66 0.32 -3.47
C PHE A 246 20.40 0.97 -2.90
N THR A 247 19.71 1.76 -3.73
CA THR A 247 18.39 2.33 -3.43
C THR A 247 17.59 2.56 -4.71
N ASP A 248 16.57 3.42 -4.65
CA ASP A 248 15.73 3.81 -5.79
C ASP A 248 15.92 5.28 -6.14
N THR A 249 15.49 5.70 -7.33
CA THR A 249 15.62 7.09 -7.80
C THR A 249 14.89 8.09 -6.89
N ASP A 250 13.75 7.73 -6.34
CA ASP A 250 12.97 8.59 -5.43
C ASP A 250 13.72 8.88 -4.12
N ASP A 251 14.37 7.90 -3.52
CA ASP A 251 15.25 8.08 -2.36
C ASP A 251 16.44 9.00 -2.67
N PHE A 252 17.06 8.82 -3.84
CA PHE A 252 18.14 9.72 -4.27
C PHE A 252 17.67 11.17 -4.39
N PHE A 253 16.52 11.40 -5.03
CA PHE A 253 16.01 12.76 -5.18
C PHE A 253 15.63 13.39 -3.84
N GLU A 254 15.13 12.62 -2.90
CA GLU A 254 14.89 13.12 -1.53
C GLU A 254 16.19 13.61 -0.90
N ALA A 255 17.26 12.80 -0.92
CA ALA A 255 18.56 13.20 -0.38
C ALA A 255 19.16 14.43 -1.11
N LYS A 256 19.00 14.49 -2.44
CA LYS A 256 19.44 15.64 -3.26
C LYS A 256 18.71 16.93 -2.87
N ASP A 257 17.38 16.86 -2.70
CA ASP A 257 16.54 18.00 -2.29
C ASP A 257 16.85 18.48 -0.88
N GLU A 258 17.34 17.60 -0.02
CA GLU A 258 17.87 17.94 1.31
C GLU A 258 19.29 18.53 1.27
N GLY A 259 19.87 18.74 0.09
CA GLY A 259 21.19 19.30 -0.08
C GLY A 259 22.35 18.36 0.32
N LYS A 260 22.10 17.04 0.35
CA LYS A 260 23.15 16.08 0.66
C LYS A 260 24.14 15.96 -0.51
N PRO A 261 25.44 15.73 -0.22
CA PRO A 261 26.49 15.60 -1.24
C PRO A 261 26.43 14.22 -1.89
N VAL A 262 25.42 13.97 -2.70
CA VAL A 262 25.17 12.67 -3.34
C VAL A 262 25.04 12.78 -4.85
N THR A 263 25.39 11.71 -5.53
CA THR A 263 25.13 11.44 -6.94
C THR A 263 24.54 10.05 -7.09
N MET A 264 24.02 9.72 -8.25
CA MET A 264 23.52 8.36 -8.54
C MET A 264 23.92 7.89 -9.93
N ARG A 265 23.93 6.58 -10.08
CA ARG A 265 23.92 5.91 -11.38
C ARG A 265 22.93 4.74 -11.37
N PRO A 266 22.28 4.40 -12.50
CA PRO A 266 21.45 3.22 -12.58
C PRO A 266 22.21 1.94 -12.20
N ALA A 267 21.54 1.02 -11.50
CA ALA A 267 22.02 -0.32 -11.34
C ALA A 267 21.81 -1.08 -12.66
N GLU A 268 22.90 -1.31 -13.38
CA GLU A 268 22.87 -1.96 -14.69
C GLU A 268 23.29 -3.43 -14.58
N LEU A 269 22.64 -4.27 -15.39
CA LEU A 269 23.01 -5.66 -15.60
C LEU A 269 24.22 -5.73 -16.57
N GLU A 270 24.85 -6.90 -16.66
CA GLU A 270 26.03 -7.11 -17.55
C GLU A 270 25.72 -6.81 -19.03
N ASN A 271 24.48 -6.95 -19.45
CA ASN A 271 24.00 -6.64 -20.80
C ASN A 271 23.59 -5.17 -21.01
N GLY A 272 23.80 -4.29 -20.02
CA GLY A 272 23.43 -2.88 -20.07
C GLY A 272 21.98 -2.57 -19.80
N GLN A 273 21.14 -3.55 -19.47
CA GLN A 273 19.75 -3.31 -19.07
C GLN A 273 19.71 -2.76 -17.63
N THR A 274 18.74 -1.88 -17.37
CA THR A 274 18.46 -1.32 -16.05
C THR A 274 17.33 -2.08 -15.37
N ILE A 275 17.11 -1.82 -14.09
CA ILE A 275 15.96 -2.37 -13.37
C ILE A 275 14.96 -1.23 -13.16
N CYS A 276 14.00 -1.15 -14.08
CA CYS A 276 12.90 -0.17 -14.05
C CYS A 276 11.66 -0.80 -13.44
N ILE A 277 11.24 -0.30 -12.29
CA ILE A 277 10.18 -0.90 -11.48
C ILE A 277 8.94 0.00 -11.49
N PRO A 278 7.83 -0.41 -12.12
CA PRO A 278 6.58 0.33 -12.11
C PRO A 278 5.90 0.24 -10.74
N ASN A 279 5.15 1.27 -10.36
CA ASN A 279 4.00 1.05 -9.51
C ASN A 279 2.96 0.25 -10.28
N THR A 280 2.07 -0.42 -9.58
CA THR A 280 0.94 -1.10 -10.18
C THR A 280 -0.36 -0.72 -9.48
N VAL A 281 -1.43 -0.64 -10.25
CA VAL A 281 -2.79 -0.56 -9.74
C VAL A 281 -3.55 -1.82 -10.12
N ALA A 282 -4.27 -2.39 -9.16
CA ALA A 282 -5.12 -3.55 -9.35
C ALA A 282 -6.41 -3.41 -8.53
N ILE A 283 -7.52 -3.89 -9.09
CA ILE A 283 -8.82 -3.96 -8.40
C ILE A 283 -8.93 -5.35 -7.78
N ILE A 284 -9.30 -5.42 -6.52
CA ILE A 284 -9.44 -6.68 -5.81
C ILE A 284 -10.71 -7.40 -6.27
N ARG A 285 -10.63 -8.70 -6.51
CA ARG A 285 -11.79 -9.51 -6.88
C ARG A 285 -12.86 -9.48 -5.78
N ASN A 286 -14.11 -9.27 -6.16
CA ASN A 286 -15.23 -9.09 -5.23
C ASN A 286 -15.06 -7.88 -4.29
N ALA A 287 -14.34 -6.85 -4.71
CA ALA A 287 -14.20 -5.60 -3.97
C ALA A 287 -15.58 -5.01 -3.61
N PRO A 288 -15.79 -4.53 -2.37
CA PRO A 288 -17.07 -3.95 -1.94
C PRO A 288 -17.53 -2.77 -2.79
N HIS A 289 -16.58 -1.98 -3.34
CA HIS A 289 -16.86 -0.74 -4.07
C HIS A 289 -16.30 -0.77 -5.50
N ALA A 290 -16.55 -1.84 -6.25
CA ALA A 290 -15.95 -2.11 -7.56
C ALA A 290 -16.05 -0.95 -8.57
N GLU A 291 -17.19 -0.21 -8.63
CA GLU A 291 -17.33 0.94 -9.53
C GLU A 291 -16.40 2.11 -9.16
N ASN A 292 -16.31 2.43 -7.87
CA ASN A 292 -15.41 3.47 -7.38
C ASN A 292 -13.93 3.05 -7.54
N ALA A 293 -13.64 1.75 -7.39
CA ALA A 293 -12.33 1.18 -7.65
C ALA A 293 -11.89 1.39 -9.11
N ARG A 294 -12.79 1.18 -10.09
CA ARG A 294 -12.52 1.46 -11.52
C ARG A 294 -12.22 2.93 -11.78
N LYS A 295 -12.98 3.84 -11.17
CA LYS A 295 -12.73 5.28 -11.27
C LYS A 295 -11.36 5.67 -10.73
N LEU A 296 -10.96 5.11 -9.57
CA LEU A 296 -9.63 5.35 -9.01
C LEU A 296 -8.53 4.75 -9.89
N ALA A 297 -8.72 3.54 -10.42
CA ALA A 297 -7.76 2.93 -11.32
C ALA A 297 -7.51 3.81 -12.56
N ASP A 298 -8.56 4.28 -13.24
CA ASP A 298 -8.42 5.17 -14.39
C ASP A 298 -7.80 6.53 -14.02
N PHE A 299 -8.10 7.05 -12.83
CA PHE A 299 -7.50 8.28 -12.32
C PHE A 299 -5.99 8.11 -12.09
N LEU A 300 -5.56 7.03 -11.43
CA LEU A 300 -4.14 6.74 -11.18
C LEU A 300 -3.36 6.55 -12.48
N LEU A 301 -3.97 5.93 -13.47
CA LEU A 301 -3.39 5.67 -14.80
C LEU A 301 -3.46 6.88 -15.74
N SER A 302 -3.99 8.02 -15.31
CA SER A 302 -4.10 9.21 -16.15
C SER A 302 -2.75 9.89 -16.39
N ALA A 303 -2.61 10.58 -17.54
CA ALA A 303 -1.43 11.41 -17.80
C ALA A 303 -1.22 12.49 -16.72
N LYS A 304 -2.33 13.04 -16.20
CA LYS A 304 -2.31 14.04 -15.13
C LYS A 304 -1.65 13.47 -13.86
N THR A 305 -2.01 12.27 -13.46
CA THR A 305 -1.45 11.63 -12.25
C THR A 305 0.02 11.30 -12.45
N GLU A 306 0.42 10.72 -13.60
CA GLU A 306 1.83 10.43 -13.88
C GLU A 306 2.68 11.72 -13.94
N LEU A 307 2.16 12.80 -14.53
CA LEU A 307 2.84 14.12 -14.50
C LEU A 307 2.93 14.68 -13.08
N ALA A 308 1.88 14.51 -12.25
CA ALA A 308 1.93 14.95 -10.86
C ALA A 308 3.00 14.18 -10.05
N LEU A 309 3.11 12.86 -10.25
CA LEU A 309 4.15 12.03 -9.63
C LEU A 309 5.55 12.38 -10.17
N ALA A 310 5.68 12.67 -11.47
CA ALA A 310 6.94 13.11 -12.07
C ALA A 310 7.43 14.46 -11.51
N ARG A 311 6.51 15.38 -11.19
CA ARG A 311 6.79 16.70 -10.62
C ARG A 311 6.89 16.70 -9.09
N SER A 312 6.49 15.61 -8.44
CA SER A 312 6.62 15.47 -6.98
C SER A 312 8.09 15.27 -6.58
N LYS A 313 8.35 15.23 -5.28
CA LYS A 313 9.69 14.92 -4.77
C LYS A 313 10.20 13.54 -5.20
N SER A 314 9.29 12.61 -5.51
CA SER A 314 9.66 11.26 -5.96
C SER A 314 10.17 11.20 -7.41
N ARG A 315 9.87 12.21 -8.24
CA ARG A 315 10.29 12.32 -9.66
C ARG A 315 10.13 11.02 -10.42
N GLN A 316 8.94 10.42 -10.31
CA GLN A 316 8.68 9.13 -10.95
C GLN A 316 8.58 9.27 -12.47
N ILE A 317 8.97 8.22 -13.16
CA ILE A 317 9.06 8.17 -14.61
C ILE A 317 7.70 7.75 -15.17
N PRO A 318 7.01 8.59 -15.97
CA PRO A 318 5.77 8.18 -16.62
C PRO A 318 5.97 6.99 -17.54
N LEU A 319 5.05 6.05 -17.54
CA LEU A 319 5.06 4.88 -18.44
C LEU A 319 4.15 5.07 -19.64
N GLY A 320 3.04 5.76 -19.47
CA GLY A 320 2.18 6.13 -20.59
C GLY A 320 2.60 7.43 -21.25
N PRO A 321 2.06 7.74 -22.42
CA PRO A 321 2.41 8.96 -23.16
C PRO A 321 2.05 10.21 -22.36
N VAL A 322 3.02 11.11 -22.22
CA VAL A 322 2.90 12.46 -21.64
C VAL A 322 3.65 13.43 -22.56
N GLU A 323 3.35 14.72 -22.41
CA GLU A 323 4.10 15.76 -23.10
C GLU A 323 5.46 15.97 -22.40
N GLU A 324 6.57 15.61 -23.04
CA GLU A 324 7.91 15.65 -22.43
C GLU A 324 8.32 17.05 -21.95
N SER A 325 7.85 18.10 -22.63
CA SER A 325 8.07 19.49 -22.23
C SER A 325 7.53 19.81 -20.82
N GLN A 326 6.58 19.01 -20.34
CA GLN A 326 5.99 19.14 -19.02
C GLN A 326 6.75 18.38 -17.92
N LEU A 327 7.72 17.54 -18.30
CA LEU A 327 8.53 16.78 -17.33
C LEU A 327 9.68 17.64 -16.78
N PRO A 328 10.03 17.49 -15.49
CA PRO A 328 11.28 17.99 -14.96
C PRO A 328 12.49 17.43 -15.73
N GLN A 329 13.59 18.21 -15.83
CA GLN A 329 14.80 17.77 -16.54
C GLN A 329 15.31 16.44 -15.98
N GLU A 330 15.34 16.30 -14.66
CA GLU A 330 15.79 15.09 -13.98
C GLU A 330 15.01 13.84 -14.39
N VAL A 331 13.71 13.98 -14.64
CA VAL A 331 12.87 12.86 -15.13
C VAL A 331 13.15 12.58 -16.59
N ARG A 332 13.35 13.63 -17.43
CA ARG A 332 13.76 13.44 -18.84
C ARG A 332 15.07 12.68 -18.96
N ASP A 333 16.04 12.99 -18.09
CA ASP A 333 17.35 12.32 -18.04
C ASP A 333 17.25 10.83 -17.68
N LEU A 334 16.15 10.40 -17.01
CA LEU A 334 15.89 9.00 -16.68
C LEU A 334 15.21 8.20 -17.80
N LEU A 335 14.53 8.85 -18.76
CA LEU A 335 13.78 8.16 -19.82
C LEU A 335 14.63 7.17 -20.65
N PRO A 336 15.86 7.51 -21.09
CA PRO A 336 16.71 6.56 -21.82
C PRO A 336 17.08 5.32 -21.00
N HIS A 337 17.24 5.49 -19.69
CA HIS A 337 17.53 4.37 -18.79
C HIS A 337 16.29 3.50 -18.58
N ALA A 338 15.11 4.10 -18.37
CA ALA A 338 13.85 3.38 -18.25
C ALA A 338 13.50 2.58 -19.51
N ALA A 339 13.83 3.12 -20.69
CA ALA A 339 13.62 2.43 -21.97
C ALA A 339 14.45 1.13 -22.10
N ARG A 340 15.55 1.00 -21.37
CA ARG A 340 16.38 -0.22 -21.28
C ARG A 340 16.00 -1.13 -20.10
N GLY A 341 14.82 -0.90 -19.51
CA GLY A 341 14.33 -1.66 -18.34
C GLY A 341 14.22 -3.16 -18.66
N TYR A 342 14.68 -3.97 -17.70
CA TYR A 342 14.56 -5.42 -17.76
C TYR A 342 13.07 -5.84 -17.71
N PRO A 343 12.62 -6.83 -18.53
CA PRO A 343 11.24 -7.32 -18.52
C PRO A 343 10.90 -8.03 -17.20
N LEU A 344 9.93 -7.52 -16.45
CA LEU A 344 9.59 -8.06 -15.12
C LEU A 344 8.39 -9.04 -15.15
N THR A 345 7.57 -9.03 -16.22
CA THR A 345 6.28 -9.74 -16.24
C THR A 345 6.40 -11.26 -16.16
N GLY A 346 7.49 -11.84 -16.63
CA GLY A 346 7.74 -13.30 -16.60
C GLY A 346 8.42 -13.81 -15.33
N LEU A 347 8.71 -12.96 -14.35
CA LEU A 347 9.61 -13.29 -13.26
C LEU A 347 8.96 -13.96 -12.04
N LEU A 348 7.67 -14.23 -12.05
CA LEU A 348 6.98 -14.82 -10.88
C LEU A 348 7.59 -16.16 -10.41
N PRO A 349 7.98 -17.11 -11.30
CA PRO A 349 8.67 -18.34 -10.87
C PRO A 349 10.01 -18.03 -10.17
N ALA A 350 10.87 -17.19 -10.78
CA ALA A 350 12.15 -16.79 -10.21
C ALA A 350 11.97 -16.05 -8.87
N ARG A 351 10.96 -15.19 -8.76
CA ARG A 351 10.59 -14.50 -7.50
C ARG A 351 10.24 -15.50 -6.41
N ASN A 352 9.44 -16.54 -6.70
CA ASN A 352 8.99 -17.49 -5.71
C ASN A 352 10.17 -18.36 -5.19
N GLU A 353 11.05 -18.79 -6.07
CA GLU A 353 12.25 -19.53 -5.69
C GLU A 353 13.23 -18.68 -4.89
N CYS A 354 13.52 -17.45 -5.37
CA CYS A 354 14.40 -16.49 -4.72
C CYS A 354 13.87 -16.14 -3.32
N LEU A 355 12.59 -15.78 -3.20
CA LEU A 355 11.98 -15.45 -1.92
C LEU A 355 11.96 -16.63 -0.94
N ALA A 356 11.71 -17.86 -1.42
CA ALA A 356 11.77 -19.05 -0.59
C ALA A 356 13.19 -19.28 -0.04
N TRP A 357 14.22 -19.05 -0.86
CA TRP A 357 15.61 -19.09 -0.39
C TRP A 357 15.89 -17.98 0.63
N LEU A 358 15.55 -16.74 0.33
CA LEU A 358 15.75 -15.59 1.22
C LEU A 358 15.05 -15.77 2.57
N LYS A 359 13.82 -16.29 2.59
CA LYS A 359 13.13 -16.62 3.84
C LYS A 359 13.91 -17.61 4.69
N ARG A 360 14.57 -18.63 4.09
CA ARG A 360 15.45 -19.54 4.83
C ARG A 360 16.73 -18.88 5.36
N GLU A 361 17.26 -17.88 4.65
CA GLU A 361 18.45 -17.14 5.10
C GLU A 361 18.17 -16.21 6.27
N TYR A 362 17.02 -15.53 6.26
CA TYR A 362 16.72 -14.42 7.17
C TYR A 362 15.73 -14.72 8.29
N LEU A 363 14.91 -15.77 8.16
CA LEU A 363 13.84 -16.12 9.11
C LEU A 363 14.10 -17.45 9.83
N LYS A 364 15.36 -17.68 10.20
CA LYS A 364 15.78 -18.86 11.01
C LYS A 364 15.32 -18.72 12.45
#